data_41a0bb3ca298e56b4bab5cdbf54722bb
#
_entry.id   41a0bb3ca298e56b4bab5cdbf54722bb
#
_cell.length_a   1.000
_cell.length_b   1.000
_cell.length_c   1.000
_cell.angle_alpha   90.00
_cell.angle_beta   90.00
_cell.angle_gamma   90.00
#
_symmetry.space_group_name_H-M   'P 1'
#
loop_
_entity.id
_entity.type
_entity.pdbx_description
1 polymer ?
#
loop_
_entity_poly.entity_id
_entity_poly.type
_entity_poly.pdbx_seq_one_letter_code
_entity_poly.pdbx_strand_id
1 'polypeptide(L)'
;MKLTCKACLLGLFLPVLLPAQEVGLLRLDPDRRAGESQVAVWGGVEEGWFRPSYASTFSWSAGARASGLRHGENTTWTGAVSLEQKTGSGMVSSMFLDPGYFPMDLLEFTPGTKSRETGRLEAGFVSDLGYEWAAGLKASLEAGYVGKRTELRHSAFAMDFRLEPTVTYVMDDNLGFATAYVFRLKTERVRMNPQDGSASAFLDKGLRYGAPVDGAGAFPVLEMSHGFAGRFYSQELSMGLEWLWKRGQAGTPAFGSFRFPGSAVSLFYEQTVQADAADHIIRLSYQRDRDQLRENTAEGGLAAVSDRVGRCVELKYGTRFLHGAVKRLGIALEGRRWVERSMTPFSDMTKRNMGTATLSGSFSLGAIDLDLEALVGGGLWRDRGRSLNEVTDMPYRQTEDWLRLMDYFMAPRVGAGGTLTYRFSSPKGLFLQADGRWLHALRKTATGGQNRETGRITLGYDF
;
A
#
# COMPACT_ATOMS: atom_id res chain seq x y z
N MET A 1 -7.11 -17.12 -33.10
CA MET A 1 -7.12 -15.69 -32.76
C MET A 1 -7.78 -15.57 -31.38
N LYS A 2 -6.99 -15.60 -30.31
CA LYS A 2 -7.49 -15.45 -28.92
C LYS A 2 -7.18 -14.03 -28.49
N LEU A 3 -8.18 -13.16 -28.46
CA LEU A 3 -8.12 -11.87 -27.80
C LEU A 3 -8.11 -12.13 -26.29
N THR A 4 -6.94 -12.12 -25.68
CA THR A 4 -6.82 -11.94 -24.25
C THR A 4 -6.96 -10.47 -23.93
N CYS A 5 -8.09 -10.09 -23.39
CA CYS A 5 -8.33 -8.76 -22.84
C CYS A 5 -7.39 -8.58 -21.63
N LYS A 6 -6.37 -7.76 -21.79
CA LYS A 6 -5.42 -7.44 -20.73
C LYS A 6 -5.64 -5.99 -20.32
N ALA A 7 -6.29 -5.78 -19.24
CA ALA A 7 -6.46 -4.46 -18.62
C ALA A 7 -5.94 -4.46 -17.19
N CYS A 8 -5.46 -3.40 -16.69
CA CYS A 8 -4.48 -3.34 -15.68
C CYS A 8 -4.31 -2.15 -14.79
N LEU A 9 -3.54 -2.21 -13.74
CA LEU A 9 -3.47 -1.30 -12.64
C LEU A 9 -2.15 -0.70 -12.22
N LEU A 10 -2.17 0.44 -11.72
CA LEU A 10 -1.10 1.25 -11.20
C LEU A 10 -1.01 1.12 -9.68
N GLY A 11 0.11 0.61 -9.21
CA GLY A 11 0.53 0.81 -7.84
C GLY A 11 1.71 1.76 -7.82
N LEU A 12 1.53 2.98 -7.39
CA LEU A 12 2.62 3.84 -6.99
C LEU A 12 3.18 3.32 -5.66
N PHE A 13 4.35 2.72 -5.71
CA PHE A 13 5.09 2.39 -4.51
C PHE A 13 5.86 3.61 -4.01
N LEU A 14 5.18 4.38 -3.24
CA LEU A 14 5.65 4.60 -1.87
C LEU A 14 5.44 3.28 -1.13
N PRO A 15 6.34 2.85 -0.19
CA PRO A 15 5.99 1.78 0.70
C PRO A 15 4.61 2.13 1.22
N VAL A 16 3.63 1.36 0.79
CA VAL A 16 2.26 1.60 1.15
C VAL A 16 2.19 1.42 2.66
N LEU A 17 2.35 2.51 3.35
CA LEU A 17 1.47 2.67 4.46
C LEU A 17 0.11 2.69 3.81
N LEU A 18 -0.61 1.64 4.01
CA LEU A 18 -2.05 1.74 3.97
C LEU A 18 -2.35 3.06 4.68
N PRO A 19 -2.91 4.09 4.02
CA PRO A 19 -3.46 5.21 4.76
C PRO A 19 -4.25 4.52 5.85
N ALA A 20 -4.18 4.99 7.10
CA ALA A 20 -4.93 4.39 8.18
C ALA A 20 -6.28 4.10 7.57
N GLN A 21 -6.48 2.82 7.15
CA GLN A 21 -7.65 2.49 6.36
C GLN A 21 -8.72 2.95 7.29
N GLU A 22 -9.49 3.92 6.86
CA GLU A 22 -10.59 4.43 7.66
C GLU A 22 -11.21 3.18 8.18
N VAL A 23 -11.13 2.99 9.51
CA VAL A 23 -11.53 1.75 10.15
C VAL A 23 -12.84 1.41 9.47
N GLY A 24 -12.92 0.27 8.79
CA GLY A 24 -13.87 -0.01 7.71
C GLY A 24 -15.35 0.05 8.03
N LEU A 25 -15.62 0.72 9.11
CA LEU A 25 -16.94 1.07 9.62
C LEU A 25 -17.56 1.99 8.58
N LEU A 26 -18.50 1.42 7.87
CA LEU A 26 -19.37 2.14 6.95
C LEU A 26 -20.01 3.32 7.69
N ARG A 27 -19.26 4.40 7.86
CA ARG A 27 -19.89 5.69 7.92
C ARG A 27 -20.40 5.89 6.50
N LEU A 28 -21.69 5.89 6.35
CA LEU A 28 -22.35 6.55 5.25
C LEU A 28 -21.85 7.98 5.33
N ASP A 29 -20.90 8.33 4.47
CA ASP A 29 -20.44 9.71 4.37
C ASP A 29 -21.69 10.53 4.02
N PRO A 30 -22.20 11.37 4.92
CA PRO A 30 -23.40 12.15 4.64
C PRO A 30 -23.19 13.09 3.44
N ASP A 31 -21.91 13.37 3.09
CA ASP A 31 -21.54 14.13 1.88
C ASP A 31 -21.54 13.28 0.60
N ARG A 32 -21.60 11.94 0.69
CA ARG A 32 -21.86 11.08 -0.48
C ARG A 32 -23.35 11.08 -0.76
N ARG A 33 -23.69 11.80 -1.82
CA ARG A 33 -25.06 11.85 -2.31
C ARG A 33 -25.57 10.47 -2.70
N ALA A 34 -26.81 10.18 -2.35
CA ALA A 34 -27.48 8.95 -2.76
C ALA A 34 -27.37 8.77 -4.28
N GLY A 35 -26.85 7.61 -4.71
CA GLY A 35 -26.79 7.25 -6.12
C GLY A 35 -25.52 7.62 -6.87
N GLU A 36 -24.44 8.02 -6.18
CA GLU A 36 -23.14 8.22 -6.85
C GLU A 36 -22.53 6.90 -7.27
N SER A 37 -22.64 6.63 -8.55
CA SER A 37 -21.96 5.50 -9.21
C SER A 37 -20.99 6.05 -10.23
N GLN A 38 -19.83 5.43 -10.36
CA GLN A 38 -18.76 5.86 -11.26
C GLN A 38 -18.23 4.70 -12.06
N VAL A 39 -17.95 4.94 -13.33
CA VAL A 39 -17.14 4.05 -14.17
C VAL A 39 -16.00 4.86 -14.77
N ALA A 40 -14.80 4.33 -14.76
CA ALA A 40 -13.64 4.99 -15.35
C ALA A 40 -12.66 4.00 -15.96
N VAL A 41 -11.97 4.42 -17.02
CA VAL A 41 -10.85 3.73 -17.64
C VAL A 41 -9.64 4.66 -17.66
N TRP A 42 -8.45 4.11 -17.54
CA TRP A 42 -7.23 4.93 -17.55
C TRP A 42 -6.07 4.25 -18.27
N GLY A 43 -5.14 5.07 -18.72
CA GLY A 43 -3.81 4.68 -19.17
C GLY A 43 -2.75 5.58 -18.55
N GLY A 44 -1.58 5.03 -18.29
CA GLY A 44 -0.49 5.79 -17.68
C GLY A 44 0.90 5.27 -18.00
N VAL A 45 1.87 6.14 -17.82
CA VAL A 45 3.30 5.85 -17.99
C VAL A 45 4.06 6.34 -16.76
N GLU A 46 5.14 5.64 -16.44
CA GLU A 46 6.04 6.00 -15.35
C GLU A 46 7.47 5.74 -15.81
N GLU A 47 8.33 6.73 -15.66
CA GLU A 47 9.71 6.68 -16.09
C GLU A 47 10.64 7.29 -15.03
N GLY A 48 11.86 6.81 -14.97
CA GLY A 48 12.94 7.41 -14.17
C GLY A 48 13.78 6.40 -13.39
N TRP A 49 14.96 6.89 -13.01
CA TRP A 49 15.97 6.11 -12.30
C TRP A 49 15.93 6.28 -10.78
N PHE A 50 15.26 7.31 -10.27
CA PHE A 50 15.04 7.45 -8.83
C PHE A 50 13.93 6.49 -8.38
N ARG A 51 14.32 5.26 -8.07
CA ARG A 51 13.42 4.14 -7.79
C ARG A 51 14.03 3.11 -6.84
N PRO A 52 13.23 2.32 -6.11
CA PRO A 52 13.74 1.12 -5.46
C PRO A 52 14.11 0.05 -6.52
N SER A 53 14.97 -0.89 -6.16
CA SER A 53 15.48 -1.92 -7.08
C SER A 53 14.38 -2.77 -7.73
N TYR A 54 13.32 -3.06 -7.01
CA TYR A 54 12.17 -3.84 -7.49
C TYR A 54 11.19 -3.06 -8.40
N ALA A 55 11.34 -1.74 -8.50
CA ALA A 55 10.53 -0.94 -9.42
C ALA A 55 11.17 -0.85 -10.81
N SER A 56 10.38 -0.47 -11.81
CA SER A 56 10.82 -0.33 -13.20
C SER A 56 11.51 1.00 -13.47
N THR A 57 12.41 1.02 -14.46
CA THR A 57 12.95 2.27 -15.05
C THR A 57 11.94 2.93 -15.95
N PHE A 58 11.15 2.13 -16.66
CA PHE A 58 10.02 2.56 -17.48
C PHE A 58 8.90 1.54 -17.34
N SER A 59 7.69 2.01 -17.17
CA SER A 59 6.50 1.17 -17.20
C SER A 59 5.32 1.89 -17.82
N TRP A 60 4.45 1.09 -18.42
CA TRP A 60 3.11 1.53 -18.82
C TRP A 60 2.06 0.73 -18.06
N SER A 61 0.90 1.30 -17.96
CA SER A 61 -0.24 0.68 -17.29
C SER A 61 -1.55 1.11 -17.92
N ALA A 62 -2.57 0.30 -17.77
CA ALA A 62 -3.93 0.63 -18.14
C ALA A 62 -4.93 -0.09 -17.23
N GLY A 63 -6.09 0.44 -16.98
CA GLY A 63 -7.06 -0.16 -16.10
C GLY A 63 -8.46 0.37 -16.25
N ALA A 64 -9.36 -0.26 -15.48
CA ALA A 64 -10.75 0.13 -15.38
C ALA A 64 -11.24 -0.01 -13.93
N ARG A 65 -12.16 0.85 -13.53
CA ARG A 65 -12.85 0.75 -12.26
C ARG A 65 -14.32 1.07 -12.42
N ALA A 66 -15.14 0.45 -11.59
CA ALA A 66 -16.53 0.83 -11.37
C ALA A 66 -16.80 0.82 -9.87
N SER A 67 -17.60 1.76 -9.40
CA SER A 67 -18.05 1.81 -8.02
C SER A 67 -19.47 2.34 -7.97
N GLY A 68 -20.22 1.96 -6.93
CA GLY A 68 -21.59 2.42 -6.75
C GLY A 68 -22.03 2.35 -5.30
N LEU A 69 -22.98 3.21 -4.98
CA LEU A 69 -23.68 3.26 -3.71
C LEU A 69 -25.19 3.28 -3.98
N ARG A 70 -25.94 2.40 -3.33
CA ARG A 70 -27.39 2.34 -3.46
C ARG A 70 -28.04 2.37 -2.08
N HIS A 71 -28.92 3.33 -1.86
CA HIS A 71 -29.78 3.38 -0.70
C HIS A 71 -31.11 2.66 -0.98
N GLY A 72 -31.51 1.75 -0.08
CA GLY A 72 -32.85 1.23 0.06
C GLY A 72 -33.57 1.89 1.26
N GLU A 73 -34.75 1.40 1.61
CA GLU A 73 -35.51 1.97 2.74
C GLU A 73 -34.76 1.84 4.07
N ASN A 74 -34.25 0.65 4.39
CA ASN A 74 -33.52 0.37 5.65
C ASN A 74 -32.12 -0.20 5.40
N THR A 75 -31.64 -0.20 4.17
CA THR A 75 -30.35 -0.86 3.83
C THR A 75 -29.61 -0.04 2.79
N THR A 76 -28.35 0.21 3.04
CA THR A 76 -27.44 0.83 2.09
C THR A 76 -26.40 -0.19 1.61
N TRP A 77 -26.22 -0.27 0.29
CA TRP A 77 -25.27 -1.14 -0.38
C TRP A 77 -24.16 -0.33 -1.03
N THR A 78 -22.94 -0.82 -0.94
CA THR A 78 -21.79 -0.25 -1.64
C THR A 78 -21.02 -1.36 -2.34
N GLY A 79 -20.44 -1.02 -3.49
CA GLY A 79 -19.60 -1.94 -4.24
C GLY A 79 -18.57 -1.20 -5.07
N ALA A 80 -17.42 -1.84 -5.27
CA ALA A 80 -16.40 -1.35 -6.17
C ALA A 80 -15.64 -2.52 -6.79
N VAL A 81 -15.29 -2.38 -8.06
CA VAL A 81 -14.42 -3.31 -8.78
C VAL A 81 -13.36 -2.51 -9.52
N SER A 82 -12.13 -2.98 -9.49
CA SER A 82 -11.07 -2.41 -10.31
C SER A 82 -10.17 -3.50 -10.86
N LEU A 83 -9.69 -3.27 -12.06
CA LEU A 83 -8.75 -4.14 -12.76
C LEU A 83 -7.62 -3.29 -13.31
N GLU A 84 -6.40 -3.73 -13.17
CA GLU A 84 -5.25 -3.00 -13.69
C GLU A 84 -4.12 -3.94 -14.13
N GLN A 85 -3.31 -3.63 -15.23
CA GLN A 85 -2.08 -4.24 -15.66
C GLN A 85 -0.93 -3.25 -15.61
N LYS A 86 0.16 -3.56 -15.27
CA LYS A 86 1.38 -2.79 -15.37
C LYS A 86 2.48 -3.66 -15.96
N THR A 87 3.18 -3.13 -16.94
CA THR A 87 4.37 -3.80 -17.48
C THR A 87 5.55 -2.84 -17.35
N GLY A 88 6.62 -3.31 -16.74
CA GLY A 88 7.80 -2.49 -16.48
C GLY A 88 9.11 -3.20 -16.81
N SER A 89 10.10 -2.44 -17.22
CA SER A 89 11.46 -2.91 -17.60
C SER A 89 12.49 -2.62 -16.50
N GLY A 90 13.62 -3.38 -16.53
CA GLY A 90 14.74 -3.16 -15.62
C GLY A 90 14.47 -3.51 -14.16
N MET A 91 13.48 -4.35 -13.89
CA MET A 91 13.10 -4.74 -12.53
C MET A 91 13.96 -5.89 -12.04
N VAL A 92 14.41 -5.79 -10.78
CA VAL A 92 15.22 -6.82 -10.08
C VAL A 92 14.72 -6.96 -8.64
N SER A 93 15.40 -7.74 -7.83
CA SER A 93 15.13 -7.95 -6.41
C SER A 93 13.86 -8.77 -6.18
N SER A 94 12.89 -8.30 -5.41
CA SER A 94 11.76 -9.10 -4.97
C SER A 94 11.00 -9.81 -6.09
N MET A 95 10.69 -11.08 -5.87
CA MET A 95 9.78 -11.87 -6.70
C MET A 95 8.33 -11.78 -6.23
N PHE A 96 8.08 -11.24 -5.02
CA PHE A 96 6.75 -11.04 -4.50
C PHE A 96 6.00 -9.90 -5.21
N LEU A 97 4.69 -10.03 -5.23
CA LEU A 97 3.78 -8.99 -5.73
C LEU A 97 3.88 -7.72 -4.87
N ASP A 98 3.99 -7.92 -3.53
CA ASP A 98 4.13 -6.87 -2.52
C ASP A 98 5.50 -6.93 -1.84
N PRO A 99 6.55 -6.35 -2.45
CA PRO A 99 7.90 -6.36 -1.88
C PRO A 99 7.96 -5.75 -0.48
N GLY A 100 8.53 -6.50 0.48
CA GLY A 100 8.70 -6.04 1.85
C GLY A 100 7.45 -6.13 2.74
N TYR A 101 6.34 -6.66 2.26
CA TYR A 101 5.17 -6.91 3.10
C TYR A 101 5.46 -8.01 4.14
N PHE A 102 5.91 -9.17 3.71
CA PHE A 102 6.29 -10.25 4.62
C PHE A 102 7.66 -10.01 5.27
N PRO A 103 7.96 -10.62 6.42
CA PRO A 103 9.26 -10.47 7.08
C PRO A 103 10.41 -11.22 6.37
N MET A 104 10.13 -11.82 5.23
CA MET A 104 11.07 -12.50 4.35
C MET A 104 10.79 -12.14 2.91
N ASP A 105 11.72 -12.38 2.00
CA ASP A 105 11.56 -12.15 0.56
C ASP A 105 12.30 -13.20 -0.26
N LEU A 106 11.84 -13.44 -1.47
CA LEU A 106 12.60 -14.16 -2.51
C LEU A 106 13.14 -13.15 -3.50
N LEU A 107 14.44 -13.08 -3.61
CA LEU A 107 15.17 -12.11 -4.42
C LEU A 107 15.76 -12.75 -5.66
N GLU A 108 15.77 -12.00 -6.75
CA GLU A 108 16.50 -12.29 -7.96
C GLU A 108 17.27 -11.05 -8.41
N PHE A 109 18.41 -11.22 -9.08
CA PHE A 109 19.30 -10.11 -9.37
C PHE A 109 19.55 -9.90 -10.87
N THR A 110 18.81 -10.60 -11.71
CA THR A 110 18.88 -10.44 -13.17
C THR A 110 17.84 -9.42 -13.63
N PRO A 111 18.23 -8.26 -14.16
CA PRO A 111 17.28 -7.28 -14.66
C PRO A 111 16.37 -7.84 -15.76
N GLY A 112 15.08 -7.50 -15.71
CA GLY A 112 14.14 -7.97 -16.71
C GLY A 112 12.83 -7.21 -16.74
N THR A 113 11.98 -7.60 -17.68
CA THR A 113 10.63 -7.08 -17.81
C THR A 113 9.68 -7.93 -16.99
N LYS A 114 8.96 -7.29 -16.06
CA LYS A 114 7.89 -7.92 -15.28
C LYS A 114 6.54 -7.35 -15.72
N SER A 115 5.55 -8.23 -15.86
CA SER A 115 4.15 -7.86 -16.08
C SER A 115 3.37 -8.21 -14.83
N ARG A 116 2.57 -7.25 -14.33
CA ARG A 116 1.72 -7.38 -13.15
C ARG A 116 0.27 -7.16 -13.56
N GLU A 117 -0.62 -8.00 -13.08
CA GLU A 117 -2.07 -7.88 -13.22
C GLU A 117 -2.68 -7.93 -11.81
N THR A 118 -3.62 -7.03 -11.51
CA THR A 118 -4.29 -7.00 -10.20
C THR A 118 -5.76 -6.72 -10.39
N GLY A 119 -6.60 -7.40 -9.63
CA GLY A 119 -8.03 -7.15 -9.52
C GLY A 119 -8.41 -6.90 -8.08
N ARG A 120 -9.30 -5.95 -7.83
CA ARG A 120 -9.85 -5.65 -6.52
C ARG A 120 -11.36 -5.63 -6.59
N LEU A 121 -12.00 -6.28 -5.66
CA LEU A 121 -13.44 -6.29 -5.44
C LEU A 121 -13.71 -5.86 -4.01
N GLU A 122 -14.60 -4.89 -3.83
CA GLU A 122 -15.14 -4.50 -2.54
C GLU A 122 -16.66 -4.56 -2.59
N ALA A 123 -17.27 -5.04 -1.53
CA ALA A 123 -18.70 -5.06 -1.36
C ALA A 123 -19.04 -4.82 0.11
N GLY A 124 -20.15 -4.15 0.36
CA GLY A 124 -20.62 -3.95 1.72
C GLY A 124 -22.09 -3.58 1.76
N PHE A 125 -22.69 -3.80 2.92
CA PHE A 125 -24.01 -3.29 3.22
C PHE A 125 -24.10 -2.90 4.69
N VAL A 126 -25.01 -1.97 4.99
CA VAL A 126 -25.46 -1.61 6.33
C VAL A 126 -26.98 -1.64 6.33
N SER A 127 -27.57 -2.25 7.34
CA SER A 127 -28.99 -2.31 7.54
C SER A 127 -29.36 -1.74 8.92
N ASP A 128 -30.37 -0.88 8.95
CA ASP A 128 -30.96 -0.40 10.20
C ASP A 128 -31.76 -1.52 10.84
N LEU A 129 -31.49 -1.77 12.12
CA LEU A 129 -32.16 -2.82 12.93
C LEU A 129 -33.28 -2.25 13.79
N GLY A 130 -33.52 -0.94 13.68
CA GLY A 130 -34.52 -0.19 14.43
C GLY A 130 -33.89 0.71 15.52
N TYR A 131 -34.51 1.82 15.76
CA TYR A 131 -34.20 2.90 16.72
C TYR A 131 -32.72 3.40 16.60
N GLU A 132 -31.81 2.76 17.31
CA GLU A 132 -30.44 3.25 17.50
C GLU A 132 -29.39 2.28 16.99
N TRP A 133 -29.78 1.12 16.43
CA TRP A 133 -28.87 0.06 16.03
C TRP A 133 -28.83 -0.14 14.52
N ALA A 134 -27.64 -0.33 14.01
CA ALA A 134 -27.42 -0.80 12.64
C ALA A 134 -26.38 -1.94 12.64
N ALA A 135 -26.51 -2.85 11.70
CA ALA A 135 -25.53 -3.89 11.45
C ALA A 135 -25.10 -3.90 9.99
N GLY A 136 -23.87 -4.26 9.75
CA GLY A 136 -23.31 -4.28 8.42
C GLY A 136 -22.24 -5.35 8.22
N LEU A 137 -21.90 -5.54 6.96
CA LEU A 137 -20.81 -6.40 6.55
C LEU A 137 -20.03 -5.72 5.43
N LYS A 138 -18.72 -5.66 5.55
CA LYS A 138 -17.82 -5.27 4.46
C LYS A 138 -16.91 -6.43 4.12
N ALA A 139 -16.76 -6.69 2.83
CA ALA A 139 -15.81 -7.66 2.30
C ALA A 139 -14.95 -7.02 1.22
N SER A 140 -13.67 -7.33 1.21
CA SER A 140 -12.77 -6.95 0.12
C SER A 140 -11.90 -8.12 -0.29
N LEU A 141 -11.63 -8.22 -1.58
CA LEU A 141 -10.76 -9.19 -2.19
C LEU A 141 -9.84 -8.47 -3.16
N GLU A 142 -8.54 -8.57 -2.95
CA GLU A 142 -7.53 -8.19 -3.92
C GLU A 142 -6.81 -9.45 -4.38
N ALA A 143 -6.70 -9.65 -5.69
CA ALA A 143 -5.94 -10.74 -6.28
C ALA A 143 -4.99 -10.20 -7.33
N GLY A 144 -3.77 -10.71 -7.36
CA GLY A 144 -2.75 -10.23 -8.26
C GLY A 144 -1.85 -11.33 -8.79
N TYR A 145 -1.31 -11.08 -9.96
CA TYR A 145 -0.34 -11.92 -10.63
C TYR A 145 0.83 -11.08 -11.10
N VAL A 146 2.05 -11.55 -10.92
CA VAL A 146 3.24 -10.99 -11.53
C VAL A 146 4.01 -12.09 -12.24
N GLY A 147 4.55 -11.78 -13.42
CA GLY A 147 5.34 -12.74 -14.19
C GLY A 147 6.56 -12.07 -14.84
N LYS A 148 7.69 -12.75 -14.80
CA LYS A 148 8.93 -12.44 -15.51
C LYS A 148 9.25 -13.56 -16.49
N ARG A 149 9.47 -13.20 -17.76
CA ARG A 149 9.72 -14.18 -18.84
C ARG A 149 11.21 -14.40 -19.16
N THR A 150 12.04 -13.44 -18.73
CA THR A 150 13.50 -13.55 -18.85
C THR A 150 14.09 -14.26 -17.64
N GLU A 151 15.32 -14.74 -17.70
CA GLU A 151 16.00 -15.41 -16.60
C GLU A 151 16.24 -14.43 -15.40
N LEU A 152 16.02 -14.77 -14.13
CA LEU A 152 15.39 -15.98 -13.65
C LEU A 152 13.87 -15.93 -13.88
N ARG A 153 13.32 -16.89 -14.62
CA ARG A 153 11.87 -16.95 -14.87
C ARG A 153 11.11 -17.26 -13.60
N HIS A 154 10.15 -16.42 -13.27
CA HIS A 154 9.28 -16.66 -12.14
C HIS A 154 7.90 -16.06 -12.36
N SER A 155 6.97 -16.52 -11.56
CA SER A 155 5.65 -15.92 -11.42
C SER A 155 5.23 -15.94 -9.97
N ALA A 156 4.48 -14.93 -9.53
CA ALA A 156 3.83 -14.93 -8.24
C ALA A 156 2.33 -14.68 -8.42
N PHE A 157 1.54 -15.34 -7.60
CA PHE A 157 0.10 -15.10 -7.44
C PHE A 157 -0.15 -14.75 -5.98
N ALA A 158 -0.82 -13.64 -5.75
CA ALA A 158 -1.21 -13.17 -4.41
C ALA A 158 -2.72 -13.00 -4.32
N MET A 159 -3.25 -13.21 -3.12
CA MET A 159 -4.64 -12.93 -2.75
C MET A 159 -4.66 -12.33 -1.36
N ASP A 160 -5.44 -11.27 -1.19
CA ASP A 160 -5.69 -10.58 0.08
C ASP A 160 -7.21 -10.45 0.26
N PHE A 161 -7.77 -11.20 1.18
CA PHE A 161 -9.19 -11.21 1.51
C PHE A 161 -9.39 -10.61 2.90
N ARG A 162 -10.33 -9.69 3.04
CA ARG A 162 -10.70 -9.06 4.32
C ARG A 162 -12.21 -9.08 4.49
N LEU A 163 -12.68 -9.39 5.70
CA LEU A 163 -14.08 -9.46 6.09
C LEU A 163 -14.28 -8.71 7.41
N GLU A 164 -15.29 -7.85 7.45
CA GLU A 164 -15.58 -6.95 8.58
C GLU A 164 -17.08 -6.91 8.89
N PRO A 165 -17.61 -7.86 9.65
CA PRO A 165 -18.92 -7.69 10.27
C PRO A 165 -18.87 -6.56 11.30
N THR A 166 -19.86 -5.66 11.23
CA THR A 166 -19.90 -4.41 11.98
C THR A 166 -21.23 -4.24 12.68
N VAL A 167 -21.22 -3.70 13.89
CA VAL A 167 -22.39 -3.22 14.61
C VAL A 167 -22.16 -1.76 14.98
N THR A 168 -23.18 -0.94 14.75
CA THR A 168 -23.18 0.49 15.05
C THR A 168 -24.30 0.81 16.00
N TYR A 169 -24.02 1.62 17.00
CA TYR A 169 -24.99 2.22 17.92
C TYR A 169 -24.99 3.72 17.72
N VAL A 170 -26.14 4.28 17.39
CA VAL A 170 -26.36 5.72 17.17
C VAL A 170 -27.07 6.27 18.39
N MET A 171 -26.38 7.09 19.19
CA MET A 171 -26.92 7.69 20.41
C MET A 171 -27.79 8.89 20.08
N ASP A 172 -27.48 9.63 19.04
CA ASP A 172 -28.11 10.85 18.56
C ASP A 172 -27.77 11.00 17.07
N ASP A 173 -28.47 11.83 16.33
CA ASP A 173 -28.24 12.08 14.89
C ASP A 173 -26.77 12.40 14.57
N ASN A 174 -26.02 12.91 15.55
CA ASN A 174 -24.64 13.37 15.43
C ASN A 174 -23.61 12.56 16.23
N LEU A 175 -24.04 11.58 17.01
CA LEU A 175 -23.18 10.86 17.95
C LEU A 175 -23.38 9.36 17.83
N GLY A 176 -22.30 8.61 17.61
CA GLY A 176 -22.39 7.17 17.52
C GLY A 176 -21.09 6.46 17.82
N PHE A 177 -21.24 5.18 18.04
CA PHE A 177 -20.14 4.24 18.24
C PHE A 177 -20.33 3.04 17.32
N ALA A 178 -19.26 2.61 16.69
CA ALA A 178 -19.29 1.42 15.84
C ALA A 178 -18.14 0.49 16.21
N THR A 179 -18.38 -0.82 16.14
CA THR A 179 -17.38 -1.85 16.35
C THR A 179 -17.44 -2.90 15.25
N ALA A 180 -16.30 -3.45 14.90
CA ALA A 180 -16.20 -4.52 13.92
C ALA A 180 -15.23 -5.60 14.40
N TYR A 181 -15.52 -6.85 14.05
CA TYR A 181 -14.51 -7.90 14.01
C TYR A 181 -13.83 -7.85 12.66
N VAL A 182 -12.52 -7.95 12.63
CA VAL A 182 -11.72 -7.92 11.41
C VAL A 182 -11.06 -9.27 11.20
N PHE A 183 -11.35 -9.90 10.07
CA PHE A 183 -10.65 -11.08 9.59
C PHE A 183 -9.94 -10.76 8.29
N ARG A 184 -8.67 -11.16 8.16
CA ARG A 184 -7.88 -11.00 6.92
C ARG A 184 -7.09 -12.25 6.64
N LEU A 185 -7.10 -12.67 5.39
CA LEU A 185 -6.33 -13.79 4.87
C LEU A 185 -5.50 -13.28 3.68
N LYS A 186 -4.17 -13.26 3.82
CA LYS A 186 -3.27 -12.93 2.73
C LYS A 186 -2.42 -14.13 2.36
N THR A 187 -2.40 -14.46 1.08
CA THR A 187 -1.59 -15.55 0.54
C THR A 187 -0.77 -15.06 -0.62
N GLU A 188 0.44 -15.58 -0.75
CA GLU A 188 1.24 -15.37 -1.93
C GLU A 188 1.99 -16.67 -2.27
N ARG A 189 2.11 -16.98 -3.55
CA ARG A 189 2.82 -18.16 -4.02
C ARG A 189 3.72 -17.79 -5.19
N VAL A 190 5.01 -17.78 -4.94
CA VAL A 190 6.03 -17.62 -5.97
C VAL A 190 6.35 -18.97 -6.58
N ARG A 191 6.44 -19.03 -7.91
CA ARG A 191 6.93 -20.19 -8.67
C ARG A 191 8.15 -19.78 -9.46
N MET A 192 9.23 -20.52 -9.30
CA MET A 192 10.47 -20.36 -10.04
C MET A 192 10.61 -21.47 -11.07
N ASN A 193 11.04 -21.10 -12.25
CA ASN A 193 11.28 -22.03 -13.34
C ASN A 193 12.58 -21.63 -14.08
N PRO A 194 13.77 -21.88 -13.49
CA PRO A 194 15.03 -21.59 -14.11
C PRO A 194 15.21 -22.46 -15.37
N GLN A 195 15.69 -21.88 -16.45
CA GLN A 195 16.02 -22.62 -17.69
C GLN A 195 17.45 -23.10 -17.69
N ASP A 196 18.34 -22.30 -17.14
CA ASP A 196 19.75 -22.63 -17.01
C ASP A 196 20.05 -22.85 -15.52
N GLY A 197 20.68 -23.95 -15.18
CA GLY A 197 21.03 -24.31 -13.81
C GLY A 197 22.03 -23.36 -13.11
N SER A 198 22.38 -22.23 -13.73
CA SER A 198 23.31 -21.24 -13.22
C SER A 198 22.61 -20.08 -12.49
N ALA A 199 21.29 -19.89 -12.66
CA ALA A 199 20.55 -18.80 -12.04
C ALA A 199 19.89 -19.28 -10.75
N SER A 200 20.30 -18.71 -9.63
CA SER A 200 19.75 -18.97 -8.30
C SER A 200 18.95 -17.78 -7.78
N ALA A 201 17.87 -18.08 -7.05
CA ALA A 201 17.19 -17.12 -6.22
C ALA A 201 17.91 -17.00 -4.87
N PHE A 202 17.56 -15.99 -4.12
CA PHE A 202 18.08 -15.78 -2.77
C PHE A 202 16.91 -15.60 -1.80
N LEU A 203 16.82 -16.46 -0.80
CA LEU A 203 15.83 -16.33 0.27
C LEU A 203 16.38 -15.38 1.33
N ASP A 204 15.83 -14.16 1.37
CA ASP A 204 16.11 -13.15 2.38
C ASP A 204 15.30 -13.45 3.66
N LYS A 205 16.00 -13.62 4.77
CA LYS A 205 15.43 -13.89 6.09
C LYS A 205 15.47 -12.64 7.01
N GLY A 206 15.71 -11.48 6.44
CA GLY A 206 15.83 -10.17 7.11
C GLY A 206 17.23 -9.57 7.00
N LEU A 207 17.29 -8.25 6.79
CA LEU A 207 18.53 -7.49 6.55
C LEU A 207 19.42 -8.05 5.44
N ARG A 208 18.84 -8.71 4.44
CA ARG A 208 19.56 -9.40 3.34
C ARG A 208 20.45 -10.56 3.79
N TYR A 209 20.29 -11.03 5.01
CA TYR A 209 20.83 -12.32 5.40
C TYR A 209 19.94 -13.45 4.90
N GLY A 210 20.52 -14.50 4.38
CA GLY A 210 19.75 -15.61 3.87
C GLY A 210 20.62 -16.67 3.20
N ALA A 211 20.03 -17.38 2.26
CA ALA A 211 20.71 -18.46 1.53
C ALA A 211 20.32 -18.42 0.06
N PRO A 212 21.26 -18.81 -0.85
CA PRO A 212 20.89 -19.10 -2.21
C PRO A 212 19.92 -20.28 -2.24
N VAL A 213 18.99 -20.21 -3.17
CA VAL A 213 17.98 -21.25 -3.39
C VAL A 213 18.10 -21.70 -4.83
N ASP A 214 18.50 -22.94 -5.01
CA ASP A 214 18.70 -23.54 -6.32
C ASP A 214 17.48 -24.34 -6.74
N GLY A 215 17.15 -24.24 -8.02
CA GLY A 215 16.18 -25.11 -8.65
C GLY A 215 14.77 -24.58 -8.81
N ALA A 216 13.98 -25.36 -9.53
CA ALA A 216 12.56 -25.12 -9.78
C ALA A 216 11.72 -25.44 -8.54
N GLY A 217 10.70 -24.63 -8.27
CA GLY A 217 9.83 -24.90 -7.15
C GLY A 217 8.80 -23.82 -6.89
N ALA A 218 8.00 -24.05 -5.87
CA ALA A 218 7.03 -23.10 -5.39
C ALA A 218 7.30 -22.73 -3.93
N PHE A 219 7.27 -21.43 -3.63
CA PHE A 219 7.40 -20.90 -2.29
C PHE A 219 6.05 -20.27 -1.88
N PRO A 220 5.22 -20.97 -1.12
CA PRO A 220 3.96 -20.46 -0.62
C PRO A 220 4.18 -19.65 0.65
N VAL A 221 3.40 -18.56 0.79
CA VAL A 221 3.29 -17.76 2.00
C VAL A 221 1.81 -17.59 2.33
N LEU A 222 1.47 -17.73 3.58
CA LEU A 222 0.12 -17.54 4.13
C LEU A 222 0.20 -16.70 5.39
N GLU A 223 -0.57 -15.63 5.47
CA GLU A 223 -0.80 -14.86 6.69
C GLU A 223 -2.30 -14.79 6.97
N MET A 224 -2.68 -15.11 8.17
CA MET A 224 -4.02 -14.92 8.70
C MET A 224 -3.96 -13.91 9.84
N SER A 225 -4.81 -12.91 9.77
CA SER A 225 -4.94 -11.89 10.81
C SER A 225 -6.39 -11.82 11.27
N HIS A 226 -6.57 -11.56 12.56
CA HIS A 226 -7.87 -11.34 13.14
C HIS A 226 -7.78 -10.33 14.28
N GLY A 227 -8.85 -9.60 14.54
CA GLY A 227 -8.85 -8.59 15.57
C GLY A 227 -10.13 -7.78 15.62
N PHE A 228 -10.02 -6.62 16.20
CA PHE A 228 -11.15 -5.73 16.42
C PHE A 228 -10.84 -4.32 15.95
N ALA A 229 -11.89 -3.65 15.46
CA ALA A 229 -11.88 -2.25 15.19
C ALA A 229 -13.01 -1.57 15.96
N GLY A 230 -12.75 -0.37 16.45
CA GLY A 230 -13.75 0.46 17.11
C GLY A 230 -13.65 1.90 16.61
N ARG A 231 -14.76 2.58 16.46
CA ARG A 231 -14.85 3.98 16.08
C ARG A 231 -15.90 4.68 16.91
N PHE A 232 -15.52 5.80 17.44
CA PHE A 232 -16.41 6.80 18.00
C PHE A 232 -16.49 7.97 17.01
N TYR A 233 -17.66 8.51 16.78
CA TYR A 233 -17.83 9.67 15.91
C TYR A 233 -18.91 10.60 16.45
N SER A 234 -18.70 11.88 16.26
CA SER A 234 -19.68 12.95 16.40
C SER A 234 -19.61 13.85 15.16
N GLN A 235 -20.42 14.89 15.13
CA GLN A 235 -20.42 15.88 14.05
C GLN A 235 -19.02 16.51 13.83
N GLU A 236 -18.30 16.77 14.91
CA GLU A 236 -17.02 17.47 14.88
C GLU A 236 -15.81 16.56 15.17
N LEU A 237 -16.03 15.38 15.74
CA LEU A 237 -14.98 14.51 16.23
C LEU A 237 -15.14 13.08 15.72
N SER A 238 -14.07 12.50 15.22
CA SER A 238 -13.99 11.07 14.94
C SER A 238 -12.67 10.50 15.47
N MET A 239 -12.75 9.39 16.19
CA MET A 239 -11.57 8.66 16.64
C MET A 239 -11.76 7.15 16.45
N GLY A 240 -10.69 6.44 16.19
CA GLY A 240 -10.78 5.00 16.02
C GLY A 240 -9.50 4.26 16.35
N LEU A 241 -9.70 2.99 16.61
CA LEU A 241 -8.67 2.00 16.93
C LEU A 241 -8.91 0.76 16.10
N GLU A 242 -7.86 0.20 15.50
CA GLU A 242 -7.84 -1.18 15.00
C GLU A 242 -6.67 -1.92 15.61
N TRP A 243 -6.91 -3.16 16.06
CA TRP A 243 -5.88 -4.05 16.57
C TRP A 243 -6.02 -5.42 15.92
N LEU A 244 -4.95 -5.87 15.27
CA LEU A 244 -4.87 -7.16 14.60
C LEU A 244 -3.76 -8.02 15.20
N TRP A 245 -4.07 -9.29 15.41
CA TRP A 245 -3.09 -10.35 15.64
C TRP A 245 -2.82 -11.06 14.32
N LYS A 246 -1.58 -11.30 14.03
CA LYS A 246 -1.12 -11.95 12.79
C LYS A 246 -0.49 -13.30 13.10
N ARG A 247 -0.76 -14.27 12.24
CA ARG A 247 -0.08 -15.56 12.21
C ARG A 247 0.24 -15.91 10.79
N GLY A 248 1.52 -16.08 10.48
CA GLY A 248 1.96 -16.43 9.15
C GLY A 248 2.80 -17.69 9.14
N GLN A 249 2.81 -18.32 7.98
CA GLN A 249 3.67 -19.46 7.66
C GLN A 249 4.14 -19.36 6.23
N ALA A 250 5.34 -19.87 5.96
CA ALA A 250 5.92 -19.87 4.62
C ALA A 250 6.85 -21.06 4.40
N GLY A 251 7.13 -21.35 3.12
CA GLY A 251 8.12 -22.29 2.69
C GLY A 251 7.60 -23.69 2.41
N THR A 252 8.54 -24.54 2.04
CA THR A 252 8.36 -25.97 1.77
C THR A 252 9.59 -26.71 2.31
N PRO A 253 9.61 -28.04 2.34
CA PRO A 253 10.82 -28.78 2.74
C PRO A 253 12.09 -28.42 1.96
N ALA A 254 11.95 -27.99 0.69
CA ALA A 254 13.07 -27.58 -0.15
C ALA A 254 13.63 -26.19 0.20
N PHE A 255 12.80 -25.28 0.72
CA PHE A 255 13.16 -23.88 1.04
C PHE A 255 13.29 -23.61 2.54
N GLY A 256 13.05 -24.61 3.38
CA GLY A 256 12.85 -24.42 4.79
C GLY A 256 11.39 -24.07 5.13
N SER A 257 11.06 -24.19 6.40
CA SER A 257 9.72 -23.90 6.94
C SER A 257 9.80 -22.78 7.96
N PHE A 258 8.96 -21.77 7.77
CA PHE A 258 8.99 -20.55 8.56
C PHE A 258 7.62 -20.26 9.19
N ARG A 259 7.66 -19.62 10.35
CA ARG A 259 6.48 -19.03 11.00
C ARG A 259 6.77 -17.56 11.33
N PHE A 260 5.75 -16.72 11.19
CA PHE A 260 5.89 -15.29 11.51
C PHE A 260 4.65 -14.77 12.26
N PRO A 261 4.67 -14.89 13.60
CA PRO A 261 3.69 -14.19 14.43
C PRO A 261 3.92 -12.68 14.38
N GLY A 262 2.85 -11.94 14.48
CA GLY A 262 2.90 -10.48 14.44
C GLY A 262 1.68 -9.81 15.04
N SER A 263 1.68 -8.48 15.00
CA SER A 263 0.55 -7.63 15.38
C SER A 263 0.59 -6.30 14.65
N ALA A 264 -0.59 -5.76 14.37
CA ALA A 264 -0.74 -4.41 13.85
C ALA A 264 -1.70 -3.62 14.74
N VAL A 265 -1.40 -2.35 14.96
CA VAL A 265 -2.24 -1.39 15.68
C VAL A 265 -2.33 -0.11 14.86
N SER A 266 -3.54 0.38 14.65
CA SER A 266 -3.80 1.66 14.02
C SER A 266 -4.70 2.50 14.91
N LEU A 267 -4.34 3.75 15.11
CA LEU A 267 -5.11 4.74 15.84
C LEU A 267 -5.32 5.94 14.93
N PHE A 268 -6.48 6.56 14.99
CA PHE A 268 -6.68 7.87 14.39
C PHE A 268 -7.56 8.76 15.27
N TYR A 269 -7.35 10.03 15.11
CA TYR A 269 -8.13 11.12 15.68
C TYR A 269 -8.34 12.14 14.59
N GLU A 270 -9.55 12.61 14.39
CA GLU A 270 -9.91 13.65 13.44
C GLU A 270 -10.91 14.61 14.10
N GLN A 271 -10.63 15.89 14.02
CA GLN A 271 -11.49 16.96 14.50
C GLN A 271 -11.76 17.96 13.38
N THR A 272 -13.02 18.30 13.21
CA THR A 272 -13.48 19.37 12.33
C THR A 272 -13.96 20.54 13.18
N VAL A 273 -13.41 21.73 12.91
CA VAL A 273 -13.85 22.97 13.54
C VAL A 273 -14.53 23.81 12.46
N GLN A 274 -15.83 23.98 12.59
CA GLN A 274 -16.63 24.76 11.64
C GLN A 274 -16.50 26.26 11.94
N ALA A 275 -16.29 27.05 10.89
CA ALA A 275 -16.31 28.51 10.94
C ALA A 275 -17.10 29.05 9.75
N ASP A 276 -17.53 30.30 9.81
CA ASP A 276 -18.45 30.91 8.83
C ASP A 276 -18.00 30.82 7.38
N ALA A 277 -16.70 30.85 7.12
CA ALA A 277 -16.13 30.84 5.77
C ALA A 277 -15.44 29.54 5.39
N ALA A 278 -15.08 28.71 6.36
CA ALA A 278 -14.29 27.51 6.13
C ALA A 278 -14.35 26.52 7.29
N ASP A 279 -14.25 25.24 6.99
CA ASP A 279 -14.02 24.18 7.98
C ASP A 279 -12.53 23.91 8.12
N HIS A 280 -12.06 23.77 9.34
CA HIS A 280 -10.70 23.38 9.66
C HIS A 280 -10.68 21.93 10.11
N ILE A 281 -9.88 21.09 9.46
CA ILE A 281 -9.81 19.65 9.73
C ILE A 281 -8.42 19.34 10.23
N ILE A 282 -8.33 18.75 11.43
CA ILE A 282 -7.08 18.25 12.01
C ILE A 282 -7.20 16.74 12.10
N ARG A 283 -6.24 16.01 11.53
CA ARG A 283 -6.17 14.55 11.64
C ARG A 283 -4.80 14.13 12.13
N LEU A 284 -4.81 13.30 13.17
CA LEU A 284 -3.62 12.62 13.70
C LEU A 284 -3.81 11.12 13.51
N SER A 285 -2.83 10.43 12.94
CA SER A 285 -2.84 8.99 12.87
C SER A 285 -1.53 8.39 13.37
N TYR A 286 -1.64 7.21 13.98
CA TYR A 286 -0.53 6.39 14.41
C TYR A 286 -0.74 4.95 13.95
N GLN A 287 0.31 4.37 13.40
CA GLN A 287 0.33 2.97 13.03
C GLN A 287 1.58 2.29 13.58
N ARG A 288 1.41 1.05 14.03
CA ARG A 288 2.51 0.18 14.43
C ARG A 288 2.26 -1.21 13.87
N ASP A 289 3.27 -1.74 13.23
CA ASP A 289 3.32 -3.10 12.72
C ASP A 289 4.52 -3.82 13.32
N ARG A 290 4.36 -5.09 13.70
CA ARG A 290 5.44 -5.93 14.20
C ARG A 290 5.29 -7.33 13.65
N ASP A 291 6.37 -7.87 13.10
CA ASP A 291 6.49 -9.24 12.65
C ASP A 291 7.80 -9.85 13.19
N GLN A 292 7.75 -11.11 13.56
CA GLN A 292 8.92 -11.89 13.98
C GLN A 292 9.04 -13.12 13.09
N LEU A 293 10.13 -13.27 12.38
CA LEU A 293 10.43 -14.47 11.59
C LEU A 293 11.07 -15.53 12.48
N ARG A 294 10.55 -16.75 12.40
CA ARG A 294 11.07 -17.95 13.07
C ARG A 294 11.24 -19.06 12.05
N GLU A 295 12.31 -19.80 12.14
CA GLU A 295 12.61 -20.96 11.30
C GLU A 295 12.47 -22.26 12.10
N ASN A 296 11.87 -23.29 11.49
CA ASN A 296 11.86 -24.62 12.08
C ASN A 296 13.27 -25.20 12.03
N THR A 297 13.80 -25.63 13.16
CA THR A 297 15.10 -26.31 13.24
C THR A 297 14.95 -27.80 12.95
N ALA A 298 16.05 -28.44 12.53
CA ALA A 298 16.09 -29.87 12.31
C ALA A 298 15.72 -30.71 13.55
N GLU A 299 15.88 -30.14 14.74
CA GLU A 299 15.56 -30.76 16.02
C GLU A 299 14.08 -30.59 16.41
N GLY A 300 13.25 -30.00 15.54
CA GLY A 300 11.82 -29.77 15.77
C GLY A 300 11.48 -28.53 16.60
N GLY A 301 12.48 -27.68 16.90
CA GLY A 301 12.30 -26.39 17.58
C GLY A 301 11.98 -25.25 16.60
N LEU A 302 11.77 -24.06 17.17
CA LEU A 302 11.61 -22.79 16.44
C LEU A 302 12.72 -21.82 16.85
N ALA A 303 13.64 -21.52 15.93
CA ALA A 303 14.66 -20.49 16.13
C ALA A 303 14.16 -19.13 15.65
N ALA A 304 14.36 -18.07 16.44
CA ALA A 304 14.09 -16.71 16.01
C ALA A 304 15.18 -16.27 15.02
N VAL A 305 14.77 -15.79 13.84
CA VAL A 305 15.67 -15.39 12.75
C VAL A 305 15.74 -13.87 12.64
N SER A 306 14.60 -13.19 12.61
CA SER A 306 14.54 -11.73 12.57
C SER A 306 13.29 -11.17 13.25
N ASP A 307 13.36 -9.89 13.63
CA ASP A 307 12.26 -9.10 14.21
C ASP A 307 12.19 -7.77 13.48
N ARG A 308 11.00 -7.37 13.07
CA ARG A 308 10.74 -6.13 12.33
C ARG A 308 9.64 -5.33 13.01
N VAL A 309 9.89 -4.06 13.27
CA VAL A 309 8.91 -3.13 13.84
C VAL A 309 8.85 -1.87 12.99
N GLY A 310 7.70 -1.64 12.38
CA GLY A 310 7.34 -0.40 11.70
C GLY A 310 6.49 0.50 12.60
N ARG A 311 6.71 1.81 12.52
CA ARG A 311 5.85 2.83 13.14
C ARG A 311 5.70 3.99 12.19
N CYS A 312 4.49 4.52 12.11
CA CYS A 312 4.18 5.74 11.37
C CYS A 312 3.34 6.66 12.24
N VAL A 313 3.65 7.94 12.17
CA VAL A 313 2.82 9.03 12.72
C VAL A 313 2.55 9.99 11.58
N GLU A 314 1.31 10.37 11.39
CA GLU A 314 0.91 11.36 10.40
C GLU A 314 0.05 12.42 11.07
N LEU A 315 0.37 13.69 10.83
CA LEU A 315 -0.42 14.84 11.19
C LEU A 315 -0.86 15.55 9.91
N LYS A 316 -2.16 15.70 9.71
CA LYS A 316 -2.75 16.48 8.63
C LYS A 316 -3.52 17.65 9.21
N TYR A 317 -3.34 18.82 8.60
CA TYR A 317 -4.19 19.97 8.78
C TYR A 317 -4.71 20.41 7.42
N GLY A 318 -6.00 20.67 7.32
CA GLY A 318 -6.63 21.14 6.10
C GLY A 318 -7.68 22.19 6.39
N THR A 319 -7.88 23.08 5.44
CA THR A 319 -8.97 24.06 5.44
C THR A 319 -9.84 23.79 4.21
N ARG A 320 -11.14 23.57 4.41
CA ARG A 320 -12.15 23.44 3.36
C ARG A 320 -12.95 24.75 3.28
N PHE A 321 -12.80 25.49 2.21
CA PHE A 321 -13.53 26.74 1.99
C PHE A 321 -14.94 26.45 1.47
N LEU A 322 -15.92 27.12 2.04
CA LEU A 322 -17.33 26.92 1.66
C LEU A 322 -17.67 27.64 0.35
N HIS A 323 -16.96 28.72 0.03
CA HIS A 323 -17.20 29.56 -1.12
C HIS A 323 -15.90 29.87 -1.89
N GLY A 324 -16.06 30.25 -3.17
CA GLY A 324 -14.95 30.69 -4.01
C GLY A 324 -14.31 29.56 -4.82
N ALA A 325 -13.27 29.94 -5.57
CA ALA A 325 -12.52 29.01 -6.46
C ALA A 325 -11.57 28.10 -5.68
N VAL A 326 -11.02 28.53 -4.57
CA VAL A 326 -10.22 27.70 -3.67
C VAL A 326 -11.15 26.81 -2.86
N LYS A 327 -11.00 25.51 -3.00
CA LYS A 327 -11.83 24.52 -2.27
C LYS A 327 -11.15 24.00 -1.03
N ARG A 328 -9.85 23.70 -1.14
CA ARG A 328 -9.08 23.14 0.00
C ARG A 328 -7.64 23.66 -0.03
N LEU A 329 -7.07 23.83 1.14
CA LEU A 329 -5.63 23.96 1.37
C LEU A 329 -5.25 23.00 2.47
N GLY A 330 -4.07 22.39 2.39
CA GLY A 330 -3.66 21.42 3.39
C GLY A 330 -2.16 21.27 3.52
N ILE A 331 -1.75 20.84 4.71
CA ILE A 331 -0.40 20.40 5.02
C ILE A 331 -0.47 19.01 5.69
N ALA A 332 0.40 18.11 5.27
CA ALA A 332 0.58 16.82 5.91
C ALA A 332 2.04 16.65 6.32
N LEU A 333 2.26 16.20 7.55
CA LEU A 333 3.56 15.84 8.09
C LEU A 333 3.53 14.36 8.44
N GLU A 334 4.46 13.59 7.90
CA GLU A 334 4.58 12.17 8.15
C GLU A 334 5.96 11.83 8.68
N GLY A 335 5.99 11.05 9.77
CA GLY A 335 7.20 10.48 10.33
C GLY A 335 7.12 8.95 10.35
N ARG A 336 8.11 8.27 9.77
CA ARG A 336 8.19 6.80 9.73
C ARG A 336 9.46 6.33 10.41
N ARG A 337 9.32 5.29 11.22
CA ARG A 337 10.45 4.59 11.82
C ARG A 337 10.34 3.10 11.59
N TRP A 338 11.38 2.50 11.05
CA TRP A 338 11.56 1.07 10.93
C TRP A 338 12.74 0.62 11.77
N VAL A 339 12.55 -0.47 12.50
CA VAL A 339 13.61 -1.17 13.20
C VAL A 339 13.54 -2.61 12.75
N GLU A 340 14.62 -3.08 12.18
CA GLU A 340 14.76 -4.46 11.73
C GLU A 340 16.00 -5.06 12.40
N ARG A 341 15.86 -6.27 12.94
CA ARG A 341 16.92 -6.98 13.64
C ARG A 341 17.08 -8.36 13.01
N SER A 342 18.28 -8.73 12.69
CA SER A 342 18.66 -10.11 12.44
C SER A 342 19.14 -10.73 13.75
N MET A 343 18.78 -11.99 14.01
CA MET A 343 19.20 -12.75 15.18
C MET A 343 20.10 -13.92 14.78
N THR A 344 19.94 -14.41 13.57
CA THR A 344 20.69 -15.52 12.98
C THR A 344 20.97 -15.20 11.53
N PRO A 345 22.18 -15.38 10.99
CA PRO A 345 23.39 -15.90 11.67
C PRO A 345 24.09 -14.87 12.55
N PHE A 346 23.77 -13.58 12.44
CA PHE A 346 24.43 -12.49 13.17
C PHE A 346 23.40 -11.56 13.81
N SER A 347 23.74 -11.06 14.99
CA SER A 347 22.89 -10.12 15.74
C SER A 347 23.11 -8.70 15.26
N ASP A 348 22.54 -8.35 14.11
CA ASP A 348 22.59 -7.01 13.55
C ASP A 348 21.25 -6.29 13.69
N MET A 349 21.30 -4.97 13.65
CA MET A 349 20.09 -4.15 13.72
C MET A 349 20.25 -2.90 12.83
N THR A 350 19.22 -2.65 12.02
CA THR A 350 19.09 -1.40 11.27
C THR A 350 17.92 -0.58 11.79
N LYS A 351 18.14 0.71 11.96
CA LYS A 351 17.11 1.70 12.27
C LYS A 351 17.00 2.69 11.10
N ARG A 352 15.80 2.87 10.59
CA ARG A 352 15.48 3.83 9.54
C ARG A 352 14.47 4.84 10.08
N ASN A 353 14.74 6.12 9.95
CA ASN A 353 13.81 7.19 10.27
C ASN A 353 13.62 8.02 9.00
N MET A 354 12.40 8.27 8.62
CA MET A 354 12.03 9.03 7.44
C MET A 354 11.03 10.10 7.82
N GLY A 355 11.09 11.24 7.15
CA GLY A 355 10.13 12.32 7.30
C GLY A 355 9.69 12.84 5.94
N THR A 356 8.43 13.22 5.83
CA THR A 356 7.85 13.83 4.63
C THR A 356 6.92 14.96 5.04
N ALA A 357 7.02 16.09 4.38
CA ALA A 357 6.05 17.18 4.45
C ALA A 357 5.43 17.38 3.08
N THR A 358 4.11 17.51 3.02
CA THR A 358 3.35 17.73 1.79
C THR A 358 2.45 18.94 1.97
N LEU A 359 2.46 19.84 1.01
CA LEU A 359 1.51 20.93 0.84
C LEU A 359 0.54 20.55 -0.27
N SER A 360 -0.75 20.81 -0.10
CA SER A 360 -1.76 20.52 -1.10
C SER A 360 -2.76 21.66 -1.24
N GLY A 361 -3.31 21.82 -2.44
CA GLY A 361 -4.35 22.79 -2.74
C GLY A 361 -5.29 22.27 -3.81
N SER A 362 -6.60 22.49 -3.62
CA SER A 362 -7.66 22.13 -4.55
C SER A 362 -8.41 23.38 -4.97
N PHE A 363 -8.61 23.52 -6.27
CA PHE A 363 -9.24 24.66 -6.92
C PHE A 363 -10.34 24.18 -7.86
N SER A 364 -11.44 24.91 -7.93
CA SER A 364 -12.53 24.63 -8.88
C SER A 364 -12.90 25.89 -9.65
N LEU A 365 -12.81 25.80 -10.96
CA LEU A 365 -13.05 26.92 -11.91
C LEU A 365 -14.08 26.47 -12.95
N GLY A 366 -15.34 26.47 -12.55
CA GLY A 366 -16.46 26.04 -13.40
C GLY A 366 -16.39 24.53 -13.72
N ALA A 367 -16.06 24.19 -14.95
CA ALA A 367 -15.94 22.80 -15.40
C ALA A 367 -14.58 22.16 -15.10
N ILE A 368 -13.65 22.92 -14.54
CA ILE A 368 -12.27 22.48 -14.30
C ILE A 368 -12.02 22.41 -12.79
N ASP A 369 -11.60 21.24 -12.33
CA ASP A 369 -11.04 21.03 -11.00
C ASP A 369 -9.54 20.80 -11.12
N LEU A 370 -8.76 21.47 -10.28
CA LEU A 370 -7.30 21.39 -10.23
C LEU A 370 -6.84 21.10 -8.82
N ASP A 371 -6.19 19.96 -8.63
CA ASP A 371 -5.50 19.59 -7.40
C ASP A 371 -4.00 19.69 -7.62
N LEU A 372 -3.29 20.33 -6.67
CA LEU A 372 -1.84 20.49 -6.70
C LEU A 372 -1.23 19.97 -5.41
N GLU A 373 -0.06 19.37 -5.51
CA GLU A 373 0.73 18.95 -4.36
C GLU A 373 2.22 19.32 -4.54
N ALA A 374 2.87 19.66 -3.43
CA ALA A 374 4.31 19.79 -3.35
C ALA A 374 4.82 19.00 -2.14
N LEU A 375 5.92 18.29 -2.31
CA LEU A 375 6.46 17.37 -1.33
C LEU A 375 7.94 17.62 -1.09
N VAL A 376 8.35 17.52 0.17
CA VAL A 376 9.76 17.44 0.57
C VAL A 376 9.92 16.29 1.56
N GLY A 377 10.98 15.52 1.44
CA GLY A 377 11.20 14.39 2.32
C GLY A 377 12.62 13.87 2.29
N GLY A 378 12.90 12.91 3.16
CA GLY A 378 14.18 12.22 3.24
C GLY A 378 14.28 11.40 4.52
N GLY A 379 15.43 10.81 4.76
CA GLY A 379 15.60 9.99 5.93
C GLY A 379 17.05 9.82 6.36
N LEU A 380 17.21 9.16 7.49
CA LEU A 380 18.47 8.76 8.07
C LEU A 380 18.37 7.29 8.48
N TRP A 381 19.40 6.52 8.21
CA TRP A 381 19.51 5.16 8.69
C TRP A 381 20.78 4.95 9.51
N ARG A 382 20.73 3.99 10.40
CA ARG A 382 21.85 3.66 11.29
C ARG A 382 21.88 2.17 11.53
N ASP A 383 23.00 1.57 11.21
CA ASP A 383 23.30 0.19 11.58
C ASP A 383 23.94 0.11 12.95
N ARG A 384 23.62 -0.99 13.65
CA ARG A 384 24.33 -1.49 14.82
C ARG A 384 24.67 -2.95 14.56
N GLY A 385 25.91 -3.31 14.76
CA GLY A 385 26.44 -4.64 14.49
C GLY A 385 27.72 -4.53 13.66
N ARG A 386 27.96 -5.50 12.79
CA ARG A 386 29.13 -5.47 11.91
C ARG A 386 29.00 -4.36 10.89
N SER A 387 30.09 -3.64 10.66
CA SER A 387 30.10 -2.58 9.63
C SER A 387 29.88 -3.17 8.25
N LEU A 388 29.25 -2.41 7.36
CA LEU A 388 29.05 -2.82 5.97
C LEU A 388 30.38 -3.14 5.23
N ASN A 389 31.48 -2.53 5.69
CA ASN A 389 32.81 -2.78 5.16
C ASN A 389 33.36 -4.16 5.55
N GLU A 390 32.88 -4.72 6.66
CA GLU A 390 33.24 -6.07 7.13
C GLU A 390 32.37 -7.17 6.51
N VAL A 391 31.37 -6.78 5.76
CA VAL A 391 30.35 -7.69 5.19
C VAL A 391 30.83 -8.42 3.96
N THR A 392 31.89 -7.98 3.30
CA THR A 392 32.47 -8.65 2.12
C THR A 392 32.89 -10.10 2.40
N ASP A 393 33.19 -10.43 3.64
CA ASP A 393 33.59 -11.76 4.07
C ASP A 393 32.41 -12.61 4.60
N MET A 394 31.19 -12.04 4.63
CA MET A 394 30.01 -12.77 5.08
C MET A 394 29.33 -13.50 3.94
N PRO A 395 29.32 -14.83 3.94
CA PRO A 395 28.56 -15.59 2.96
C PRO A 395 27.05 -15.26 3.13
N TYR A 396 26.35 -15.21 2.00
CA TYR A 396 24.88 -15.11 1.93
C TYR A 396 24.25 -13.77 2.35
N ARG A 397 24.96 -12.64 2.23
CA ARG A 397 24.37 -11.30 2.31
C ARG A 397 24.35 -10.60 0.97
N GLN A 398 23.17 -10.16 0.52
CA GLN A 398 23.00 -9.39 -0.71
C GLN A 398 23.10 -7.89 -0.44
N THR A 399 24.32 -7.43 -0.21
CA THR A 399 24.61 -6.07 0.30
C THR A 399 24.30 -4.98 -0.72
N GLU A 400 24.62 -5.21 -1.99
CA GLU A 400 24.44 -4.18 -3.02
C GLU A 400 22.96 -3.83 -3.22
N ASP A 401 22.07 -4.81 -3.31
CA ASP A 401 20.65 -4.57 -3.43
C ASP A 401 20.09 -3.84 -2.20
N TRP A 402 20.55 -4.24 -1.02
CA TRP A 402 20.14 -3.60 0.23
C TRP A 402 20.61 -2.14 0.32
N LEU A 403 21.85 -1.83 -0.09
CA LEU A 403 22.36 -0.46 -0.14
C LEU A 403 21.58 0.42 -1.11
N ARG A 404 21.25 -0.11 -2.30
CA ARG A 404 20.40 0.60 -3.29
C ARG A 404 19.03 0.93 -2.71
N LEU A 405 18.41 -0.02 -2.01
CA LEU A 405 17.11 0.17 -1.38
C LEU A 405 17.17 1.21 -0.26
N MET A 406 18.20 1.14 0.60
CA MET A 406 18.40 2.14 1.66
C MET A 406 18.68 3.53 1.11
N ASP A 407 19.51 3.62 0.09
CA ASP A 407 19.82 4.90 -0.56
C ASP A 407 18.58 5.56 -1.17
N TYR A 408 17.72 4.79 -1.82
CA TYR A 408 16.43 5.28 -2.32
C TYR A 408 15.54 5.81 -1.19
N PHE A 409 15.33 5.05 -0.10
CA PHE A 409 14.44 5.46 0.97
C PHE A 409 14.96 6.67 1.76
N MET A 410 16.28 6.79 1.90
CA MET A 410 16.91 7.82 2.71
C MET A 410 17.30 9.09 1.93
N ALA A 411 17.31 9.03 0.60
CA ALA A 411 17.66 10.19 -0.22
C ALA A 411 16.76 11.39 0.08
N PRO A 412 17.35 12.57 0.37
CA PRO A 412 16.58 13.79 0.43
C PRO A 412 15.97 14.07 -0.95
N ARG A 413 14.68 14.43 -0.97
CA ARG A 413 13.92 14.55 -2.19
C ARG A 413 12.88 15.63 -2.14
N VAL A 414 12.57 16.18 -3.29
CA VAL A 414 11.46 17.10 -3.53
C VAL A 414 10.55 16.51 -4.60
N GLY A 415 9.31 16.91 -4.61
CA GLY A 415 8.35 16.45 -5.61
C GLY A 415 7.23 17.45 -5.80
N ALA A 416 6.62 17.38 -6.96
CA ALA A 416 5.40 18.09 -7.28
C ALA A 416 4.45 17.15 -8.01
N GLY A 417 3.15 17.35 -7.81
CA GLY A 417 2.12 16.60 -8.49
C GLY A 417 0.90 17.47 -8.74
N GLY A 418 0.06 17.04 -9.65
CA GLY A 418 -1.20 17.69 -9.89
C GLY A 418 -2.16 16.80 -10.66
N THR A 419 -3.44 17.06 -10.45
CA THR A 419 -4.55 16.44 -11.14
C THR A 419 -5.42 17.54 -11.73
N LEU A 420 -5.65 17.48 -13.02
CA LEU A 420 -6.57 18.34 -13.75
C LEU A 420 -7.77 17.50 -14.17
N THR A 421 -8.97 17.86 -13.71
CA THR A 421 -10.22 17.20 -14.10
C THR A 421 -11.10 18.19 -14.87
N TYR A 422 -11.48 17.82 -16.07
CA TYR A 422 -12.45 18.56 -16.87
C TYR A 422 -13.78 17.79 -16.88
N ARG A 423 -14.86 18.47 -16.46
CA ARG A 423 -16.23 17.89 -16.46
C ARG A 423 -17.01 18.42 -17.66
N PHE A 424 -17.49 17.52 -18.49
CA PHE A 424 -18.26 17.87 -19.66
C PHE A 424 -19.68 18.33 -19.26
N SER A 425 -20.17 19.37 -19.92
CA SER A 425 -21.55 19.83 -19.73
C SER A 425 -22.57 18.88 -20.35
N SER A 426 -22.18 18.18 -21.41
CA SER A 426 -22.99 17.18 -22.12
C SER A 426 -22.10 16.09 -22.72
N PRO A 427 -22.37 14.79 -22.45
CA PRO A 427 -23.33 14.30 -21.44
C PRO A 427 -22.91 14.66 -20.03
N LYS A 428 -23.89 14.96 -19.17
CA LYS A 428 -23.63 15.19 -17.75
C LYS A 428 -22.99 13.94 -17.14
N GLY A 429 -22.01 14.12 -16.26
CA GLY A 429 -21.29 13.03 -15.60
C GLY A 429 -20.01 12.59 -16.32
N LEU A 430 -19.85 12.88 -17.62
CA LEU A 430 -18.61 12.58 -18.31
C LEU A 430 -17.48 13.50 -17.82
N PHE A 431 -16.32 12.93 -17.54
CA PHE A 431 -15.12 13.69 -17.17
C PHE A 431 -13.86 13.12 -17.83
N LEU A 432 -12.90 14.01 -18.05
CA LEU A 432 -11.53 13.68 -18.44
C LEU A 432 -10.58 14.19 -17.35
N GLN A 433 -9.70 13.32 -16.89
CA GLN A 433 -8.73 13.65 -15.85
C GLN A 433 -7.31 13.37 -16.35
N ALA A 434 -6.40 14.28 -16.08
CA ALA A 434 -4.97 14.12 -16.31
C ALA A 434 -4.23 14.26 -14.99
N ASP A 435 -3.44 13.27 -14.63
CA ASP A 435 -2.60 13.24 -13.43
C ASP A 435 -1.14 13.31 -13.85
N GLY A 436 -0.35 14.11 -13.17
CA GLY A 436 1.09 14.18 -13.35
C GLY A 436 1.81 14.25 -12.01
N ARG A 437 2.93 13.55 -11.89
CA ARG A 437 3.80 13.61 -10.71
C ARG A 437 5.26 13.57 -11.12
N TRP A 438 6.04 14.42 -10.49
CA TRP A 438 7.49 14.49 -10.59
C TRP A 438 8.11 14.34 -9.21
N LEU A 439 9.19 13.58 -9.13
CA LEU A 439 9.97 13.35 -7.92
C LEU A 439 11.45 13.48 -8.25
N HIS A 440 12.20 14.26 -7.45
CA HIS A 440 13.61 14.52 -7.64
C HIS A 440 14.39 14.26 -6.36
N ALA A 441 15.40 13.40 -6.43
CA ALA A 441 16.37 13.21 -5.35
C ALA A 441 17.42 14.33 -5.40
N LEU A 442 17.66 14.99 -4.27
CA LEU A 442 18.62 16.10 -4.18
C LEU A 442 20.09 15.67 -4.23
N ARG A 443 20.35 14.37 -4.27
CA ARG A 443 21.67 13.76 -4.50
C ARG A 443 21.57 12.58 -5.44
N LYS A 444 22.68 12.22 -6.09
CA LYS A 444 22.74 10.97 -6.87
C LYS A 444 22.50 9.76 -5.96
N THR A 445 21.67 8.86 -6.41
CA THR A 445 21.39 7.60 -5.72
C THR A 445 22.21 6.44 -6.33
N ALA A 446 22.32 5.36 -5.61
CA ALA A 446 23.03 4.16 -6.08
C ALA A 446 22.41 3.53 -7.36
N THR A 447 21.18 3.89 -7.69
CA THR A 447 20.51 3.49 -8.95
C THR A 447 20.91 4.37 -10.14
N GLY A 448 21.72 5.40 -9.93
CA GLY A 448 22.32 6.23 -10.99
C GLY A 448 21.51 7.42 -11.46
N GLY A 449 20.27 7.60 -10.98
CA GLY A 449 19.39 8.69 -11.39
C GLY A 449 18.77 9.46 -10.23
N GLN A 450 18.23 10.64 -10.54
CA GLN A 450 17.63 11.53 -9.57
C GLN A 450 16.14 11.78 -9.81
N ASN A 451 15.62 11.53 -11.02
CA ASN A 451 14.25 11.85 -11.38
C ASN A 451 13.37 10.60 -11.49
N ARG A 452 12.10 10.80 -11.20
CA ARG A 452 11.01 9.90 -11.52
C ARG A 452 9.77 10.70 -11.88
N GLU A 453 9.16 10.35 -12.98
CA GLU A 453 7.99 11.02 -13.54
C GLU A 453 6.87 10.02 -13.75
N THR A 454 5.65 10.44 -13.52
CA THR A 454 4.44 9.63 -13.72
C THR A 454 3.39 10.49 -14.39
N GLY A 455 2.76 9.96 -15.42
CA GLY A 455 1.62 10.57 -16.08
C GLY A 455 0.50 9.57 -16.25
N ARG A 456 -0.75 10.02 -16.08
CA ARG A 456 -1.94 9.19 -16.30
C ARG A 456 -3.08 10.02 -16.87
N ILE A 457 -3.84 9.42 -17.77
CA ILE A 457 -5.08 9.96 -18.31
C ILE A 457 -6.21 9.02 -17.94
N THR A 458 -7.31 9.57 -17.46
CA THR A 458 -8.52 8.83 -17.05
C THR A 458 -9.73 9.43 -17.78
N LEU A 459 -10.54 8.60 -18.38
CA LEU A 459 -11.87 8.95 -18.88
C LEU A 459 -12.89 8.24 -17.98
N GLY A 460 -13.84 8.99 -17.46
CA GLY A 460 -14.83 8.42 -16.54
C GLY A 460 -16.21 9.04 -16.71
N TYR A 461 -17.17 8.38 -16.10
CA TYR A 461 -18.57 8.79 -16.09
C TYR A 461 -19.14 8.61 -14.67
N ASP A 462 -19.71 9.68 -14.13
CA ASP A 462 -20.46 9.72 -12.87
C ASP A 462 -21.95 9.62 -13.18
N PHE A 463 -22.68 8.67 -12.56
CA PHE A 463 -24.10 8.40 -12.81
C PHE A 463 -25.00 9.18 -11.82
#